data_c9dac89f606b7dec3a24fccbe6743fdc
#
_entry.id   c9dac89f606b7dec3a24fccbe6743fdc
#
_cell.length_a   1.000
_cell.length_b   1.000
_cell.length_c   1.000
_cell.angle_alpha   90.00
_cell.angle_beta   90.00
_cell.angle_gamma   90.00
#
_symmetry.space_group_name_H-M   'P 1'
#
loop_
_entity.id
_entity.type
_entity.pdbx_description
1 polymer ?
#
loop_
_entity_poly.entity_id
_entity_poly.type
_entity_poly.pdbx_seq_one_letter_code
_entity_poly.pdbx_strand_id
1 'polypeptide(L)'
;MKSLHSNILKLMDSIINKIADNIHDFSVSDQAFTRCRKLNSTDLIKLILNMGAGSLNSEIFHAFPDMNSRMTASAFEQQKAKLKPECFKEIMSELSQANNTLQLLDNKYLVVAIDGSDFDQPFNPESENIFRGKDGRIYCQLHVNALYDVLNKLYLDMVIQPRQKMDEREAALTMLKKLAQQEKDFLVLMDRGYISFNLIENCNRLKYCHY
;
A
#
# COMPACT_ATOMS: atom_id res chain seq x y z
N MET A 1 21.26 -5.43 -13.62
CA MET A 1 19.88 -5.79 -13.25
C MET A 1 19.79 -6.87 -12.15
N LYS A 2 20.47 -8.03 -12.24
CA LYS A 2 20.39 -9.09 -11.19
C LYS A 2 20.81 -8.64 -9.79
N SER A 3 21.79 -7.74 -9.64
CA SER A 3 22.24 -7.25 -8.32
C SER A 3 21.23 -6.32 -7.64
N LEU A 4 20.53 -5.48 -8.41
CA LEU A 4 19.50 -4.55 -7.88
C LEU A 4 18.29 -5.32 -7.34
N HIS A 5 17.79 -6.30 -8.08
CA HIS A 5 16.70 -7.17 -7.60
C HIS A 5 17.07 -7.92 -6.32
N SER A 6 18.30 -8.46 -6.24
CA SER A 6 18.77 -9.14 -5.03
C SER A 6 18.81 -8.20 -3.82
N ASN A 7 19.18 -6.93 -4.02
CA ASN A 7 19.24 -5.96 -2.94
C ASN A 7 17.86 -5.53 -2.45
N ILE A 8 16.89 -5.34 -3.37
CA ILE A 8 15.51 -5.02 -3.01
C ILE A 8 14.85 -6.17 -2.22
N LEU A 9 15.05 -7.43 -2.66
CA LEU A 9 14.51 -8.58 -1.93
C LEU A 9 15.10 -8.71 -0.52
N LYS A 10 16.41 -8.50 -0.35
CA LYS A 10 17.04 -8.50 0.97
C LYS A 10 16.52 -7.37 1.85
N LEU A 11 16.30 -6.19 1.27
CA LEU A 11 15.72 -5.05 1.97
C LEU A 11 14.29 -5.37 2.43
N MET A 12 13.45 -5.92 1.55
CA MET A 12 12.11 -6.37 1.89
C MET A 12 12.12 -7.40 3.02
N ASP A 13 12.99 -8.40 2.95
CA ASP A 13 13.15 -9.39 4.01
C ASP A 13 13.55 -8.75 5.34
N SER A 14 14.48 -7.78 5.32
CA SER A 14 14.89 -7.04 6.52
C SER A 14 13.75 -6.24 7.13
N ILE A 15 12.98 -5.52 6.31
CA ILE A 15 11.81 -4.73 6.74
C ILE A 15 10.74 -5.66 7.34
N ILE A 16 10.41 -6.75 6.66
CA ILE A 16 9.41 -7.71 7.14
C ILE A 16 9.83 -8.32 8.48
N ASN A 17 11.09 -8.70 8.62
CA ASN A 17 11.61 -9.24 9.89
C ASN A 17 11.52 -8.20 11.02
N LYS A 18 11.93 -6.95 10.77
CA LYS A 18 11.81 -5.86 11.76
C LYS A 18 10.37 -5.66 12.23
N ILE A 19 9.40 -5.69 11.31
CA ILE A 19 7.98 -5.57 11.63
C ILE A 19 7.49 -6.81 12.39
N ALA A 20 7.93 -8.00 11.98
CA ALA A 20 7.56 -9.24 12.65
C ALA A 20 8.13 -9.33 14.08
N ASP A 21 9.30 -8.79 14.34
CA ASP A 21 9.90 -8.70 15.68
C ASP A 21 9.09 -7.73 16.59
N ASN A 22 8.43 -6.73 16.00
CA ASN A 22 7.56 -5.77 16.68
C ASN A 22 6.08 -6.00 16.36
N ILE A 23 5.67 -7.24 16.11
CA ILE A 23 4.34 -7.57 15.60
C ILE A 23 3.20 -7.14 16.52
N HIS A 24 3.46 -6.95 17.81
CA HIS A 24 2.45 -6.52 18.79
C HIS A 24 1.90 -5.13 18.47
N ASP A 25 2.71 -4.22 17.91
CA ASP A 25 2.28 -2.88 17.50
C ASP A 25 1.26 -2.94 16.35
N PHE A 26 1.38 -3.97 15.52
CA PHE A 26 0.54 -4.25 14.36
C PHE A 26 -0.50 -5.34 14.60
N SER A 27 -0.78 -5.66 15.85
CA SER A 27 -1.72 -6.71 16.24
C SER A 27 -3.02 -6.13 16.79
N VAL A 28 -4.15 -6.79 16.54
CA VAL A 28 -5.47 -6.39 17.06
C VAL A 28 -5.61 -6.62 18.56
N SER A 29 -4.72 -7.42 19.17
CA SER A 29 -4.66 -7.64 20.62
C SER A 29 -3.27 -8.06 21.06
N ASP A 30 -2.92 -7.81 22.33
CA ASP A 30 -1.64 -8.18 22.94
C ASP A 30 -1.40 -9.69 23.00
N GLN A 31 -2.47 -10.48 22.91
CA GLN A 31 -2.37 -11.96 22.90
C GLN A 31 -2.16 -12.53 21.48
N ALA A 32 -2.22 -11.68 20.44
CA ALA A 32 -1.97 -12.11 19.08
C ALA A 32 -0.49 -12.49 18.89
N PHE A 33 -0.24 -13.53 18.11
CA PHE A 33 1.10 -14.02 17.74
C PHE A 33 2.00 -14.47 18.90
N THR A 34 1.49 -14.63 20.12
CA THR A 34 2.26 -15.07 21.30
C THR A 34 2.56 -16.57 21.30
N ARG A 35 1.80 -17.38 20.55
CA ARG A 35 1.99 -18.83 20.48
C ARG A 35 2.76 -19.21 19.21
N CYS A 36 3.75 -20.10 19.35
CA CYS A 36 4.39 -20.72 18.19
C CYS A 36 3.36 -21.58 17.43
N ARG A 37 3.07 -21.21 16.21
CA ARG A 37 2.14 -21.91 15.29
C ARG A 37 2.85 -22.22 13.99
N LYS A 38 2.23 -23.08 13.15
CA LYS A 38 2.74 -23.36 11.78
C LYS A 38 2.96 -22.11 10.94
N LEU A 39 2.12 -21.06 11.13
CA LEU A 39 2.24 -19.79 10.47
C LEU A 39 2.65 -18.73 11.50
N ASN A 40 3.88 -18.29 11.45
CA ASN A 40 4.38 -17.15 12.23
C ASN A 40 4.04 -15.82 11.52
N SER A 41 4.32 -14.69 12.18
CA SER A 41 4.04 -13.35 11.64
C SER A 41 4.80 -13.03 10.36
N THR A 42 6.07 -13.42 10.26
CA THR A 42 6.91 -13.22 9.06
C THR A 42 6.32 -13.95 7.86
N ASP A 43 6.00 -15.24 8.02
CA ASP A 43 5.44 -16.05 6.94
C ASP A 43 4.04 -15.60 6.54
N LEU A 44 3.23 -15.13 7.50
CA LEU A 44 1.93 -14.54 7.23
C LEU A 44 2.05 -13.29 6.35
N ILE A 45 2.92 -12.35 6.72
CA ILE A 45 3.15 -11.12 5.95
C ILE A 45 3.68 -11.47 4.55
N LYS A 46 4.68 -12.35 4.46
CA LYS A 46 5.24 -12.80 3.17
C LYS A 46 4.18 -13.48 2.29
N LEU A 47 3.34 -14.32 2.86
CA LEU A 47 2.27 -14.97 2.12
C LEU A 47 1.30 -13.93 1.54
N ILE A 48 0.83 -12.98 2.35
CA ILE A 48 -0.09 -11.92 1.90
C ILE A 48 0.53 -11.08 0.77
N LEU A 49 1.80 -10.68 0.90
CA LEU A 49 2.49 -9.88 -0.12
C LEU A 49 2.75 -10.64 -1.43
N ASN A 50 2.87 -11.96 -1.37
CA ASN A 50 3.13 -12.80 -2.55
C ASN A 50 1.87 -13.45 -3.14
N MET A 51 0.69 -13.23 -2.55
CA MET A 51 -0.56 -13.77 -3.09
C MET A 51 -0.83 -13.23 -4.50
N GLY A 52 -1.13 -14.14 -5.40
CA GLY A 52 -1.52 -13.83 -6.77
C GLY A 52 -3.04 -13.83 -6.96
N ALA A 53 -3.48 -14.15 -8.17
CA ALA A 53 -4.91 -14.20 -8.54
C ALA A 53 -5.54 -15.58 -8.37
N GLY A 54 -4.86 -16.51 -7.71
CA GLY A 54 -5.33 -17.86 -7.46
C GLY A 54 -6.36 -17.95 -6.32
N SER A 55 -6.93 -19.15 -6.12
CA SER A 55 -7.72 -19.41 -4.91
C SER A 55 -6.80 -19.43 -3.68
N LEU A 56 -7.32 -19.08 -2.50
CA LEU A 56 -6.56 -19.09 -1.26
C LEU A 56 -5.86 -20.45 -1.01
N ASN A 57 -6.55 -21.56 -1.31
CA ASN A 57 -5.96 -22.89 -1.18
C ASN A 57 -4.78 -23.11 -2.14
N SER A 58 -4.87 -22.57 -3.37
CA SER A 58 -3.77 -22.63 -4.35
C SER A 58 -2.58 -21.80 -3.88
N GLU A 59 -2.81 -20.58 -3.39
CA GLU A 59 -1.76 -19.71 -2.87
C GLU A 59 -1.02 -20.35 -1.67
N ILE A 60 -1.77 -20.92 -0.73
CA ILE A 60 -1.20 -21.67 0.41
C ILE A 60 -0.41 -22.89 -0.06
N PHE A 61 -0.91 -23.61 -1.08
CA PHE A 61 -0.21 -24.76 -1.64
C PHE A 61 1.13 -24.38 -2.25
N HIS A 62 1.18 -23.27 -2.99
CA HIS A 62 2.41 -22.79 -3.63
C HIS A 62 3.41 -22.25 -2.61
N ALA A 63 2.95 -21.54 -1.58
CA ALA A 63 3.81 -21.00 -0.55
C ALA A 63 4.38 -22.08 0.40
N PHE A 64 3.61 -23.14 0.66
CA PHE A 64 3.96 -24.24 1.58
C PHE A 64 3.77 -25.59 0.90
N PRO A 65 4.69 -26.02 0.03
CA PRO A 65 4.56 -27.27 -0.71
C PRO A 65 4.62 -28.50 0.22
N ASP A 66 5.35 -28.42 1.34
CA ASP A 66 5.37 -29.52 2.32
C ASP A 66 4.06 -29.59 3.11
N MET A 67 3.44 -30.78 3.10
CA MET A 67 2.18 -31.03 3.79
C MET A 67 2.26 -30.82 5.32
N ASN A 68 3.42 -31.08 5.93
CA ASN A 68 3.58 -30.97 7.38
C ASN A 68 3.61 -29.50 7.84
N SER A 69 4.15 -28.62 7.03
CA SER A 69 4.20 -27.16 7.29
C SER A 69 2.95 -26.43 6.82
N ARG A 70 2.18 -27.05 5.90
CA ARG A 70 0.99 -26.42 5.30
C ARG A 70 -0.12 -26.21 6.33
N MET A 71 -0.71 -25.01 6.28
CA MET A 71 -1.91 -24.66 7.05
C MET A 71 -3.17 -24.83 6.21
N THR A 72 -4.33 -24.79 6.85
CA THR A 72 -5.64 -24.70 6.19
C THR A 72 -5.98 -23.23 5.86
N ALA A 73 -6.86 -23.01 4.88
CA ALA A 73 -7.39 -21.68 4.57
C ALA A 73 -8.04 -21.01 5.80
N SER A 74 -8.80 -21.79 6.61
CA SER A 74 -9.39 -21.29 7.85
C SER A 74 -8.33 -20.84 8.87
N ALA A 75 -7.22 -21.58 9.01
CA ALA A 75 -6.13 -21.16 9.89
C ALA A 75 -5.43 -19.89 9.40
N PHE A 76 -5.27 -19.73 8.08
CA PHE A 76 -4.75 -18.49 7.49
C PHE A 76 -5.67 -17.31 7.80
N GLU A 77 -6.98 -17.40 7.52
CA GLU A 77 -7.93 -16.33 7.79
C GLU A 77 -7.96 -15.93 9.28
N GLN A 78 -7.89 -16.91 10.18
CA GLN A 78 -7.79 -16.64 11.63
C GLN A 78 -6.49 -15.91 12.02
N GLN A 79 -5.37 -16.17 11.36
CA GLN A 79 -4.12 -15.44 11.63
C GLN A 79 -4.15 -14.05 10.97
N LYS A 80 -4.63 -13.95 9.73
CA LYS A 80 -4.78 -12.68 9.01
C LYS A 80 -5.67 -11.69 9.78
N ALA A 81 -6.77 -12.15 10.37
CA ALA A 81 -7.66 -11.32 11.17
C ALA A 81 -7.02 -10.73 12.44
N LYS A 82 -5.85 -11.21 12.87
CA LYS A 82 -5.10 -10.66 14.00
C LYS A 82 -4.13 -9.55 13.60
N LEU A 83 -3.85 -9.40 12.31
CA LEU A 83 -2.91 -8.43 11.78
C LEU A 83 -3.65 -7.15 11.38
N LYS A 84 -3.17 -6.02 11.87
CA LYS A 84 -3.68 -4.71 11.45
C LYS A 84 -3.15 -4.35 10.07
N PRO A 85 -3.96 -3.76 9.17
CA PRO A 85 -3.52 -3.33 7.84
C PRO A 85 -2.37 -2.31 7.86
N GLU A 86 -2.19 -1.59 8.97
CA GLU A 86 -1.16 -0.58 9.17
C GLU A 86 0.25 -1.16 9.01
N CYS A 87 0.44 -2.45 9.23
CA CYS A 87 1.74 -3.10 9.00
C CYS A 87 2.19 -2.99 7.53
N PHE A 88 1.28 -3.03 6.57
CA PHE A 88 1.60 -2.88 5.15
C PHE A 88 1.92 -1.44 4.76
N LYS A 89 1.30 -0.45 5.44
CA LYS A 89 1.67 0.96 5.29
C LYS A 89 3.09 1.21 5.79
N GLU A 90 3.45 0.59 6.92
CA GLU A 90 4.80 0.70 7.47
C GLU A 90 5.83 0.05 6.54
N ILE A 91 5.56 -1.14 5.99
CA ILE A 91 6.42 -1.79 4.98
C ILE A 91 6.64 -0.85 3.79
N MET A 92 5.59 -0.25 3.26
CA MET A 92 5.66 0.68 2.14
C MET A 92 6.49 1.93 2.50
N SER A 93 6.27 2.50 3.68
CA SER A 93 6.99 3.67 4.19
C SER A 93 8.49 3.40 4.34
N GLU A 94 8.85 2.31 5.00
CA GLU A 94 10.26 1.91 5.18
C GLU A 94 10.94 1.60 3.85
N LEU A 95 10.25 0.93 2.92
CA LEU A 95 10.78 0.63 1.59
C LEU A 95 11.06 1.93 0.81
N SER A 96 10.15 2.90 0.88
CA SER A 96 10.32 4.19 0.20
C SER A 96 11.47 5.02 0.79
N GLN A 97 11.67 4.97 2.11
CA GLN A 97 12.74 5.70 2.81
C GLN A 97 14.13 5.06 2.63
N ALA A 98 14.18 3.73 2.55
CA ALA A 98 15.44 3.00 2.44
C ALA A 98 16.08 3.07 1.05
N ASN A 99 15.38 3.60 0.04
CA ASN A 99 15.92 3.76 -1.30
C ASN A 99 16.82 5.00 -1.39
N ASN A 100 18.06 4.87 -0.89
CA ASN A 100 19.05 5.95 -0.85
C ASN A 100 19.64 6.32 -2.22
N THR A 101 19.35 5.55 -3.27
CA THR A 101 19.84 5.77 -4.64
C THR A 101 18.67 6.11 -5.58
N LEU A 102 17.90 7.13 -5.21
CA LEU A 102 16.82 7.61 -6.04
C LEU A 102 17.35 8.16 -7.37
N GLN A 103 16.77 7.71 -8.47
CA GLN A 103 16.93 8.36 -9.76
C GLN A 103 16.13 9.65 -9.74
N LEU A 104 16.78 10.75 -10.06
CA LEU A 104 16.17 12.07 -10.13
C LEU A 104 16.24 12.58 -11.57
N LEU A 105 15.21 13.28 -12.02
CA LEU A 105 15.25 14.01 -13.26
C LEU A 105 16.23 15.19 -13.11
N ASP A 106 17.19 15.29 -14.04
CA ASP A 106 18.27 16.30 -14.03
C ASP A 106 19.07 16.33 -12.72
N ASN A 107 19.18 15.19 -12.03
CA ASN A 107 19.78 15.05 -10.69
C ASN A 107 19.16 15.97 -9.64
N LYS A 108 17.94 16.43 -9.84
CA LYS A 108 17.27 17.40 -8.97
C LYS A 108 15.87 16.97 -8.57
N TYR A 109 15.02 16.61 -9.54
CA TYR A 109 13.62 16.44 -9.30
C TYR A 109 13.21 14.99 -9.11
N LEU A 110 12.49 14.70 -8.03
CA LEU A 110 11.71 13.49 -7.89
C LEU A 110 10.47 13.59 -8.81
N VAL A 111 10.28 12.66 -9.72
CA VAL A 111 9.11 12.69 -10.64
C VAL A 111 8.03 11.79 -10.09
N VAL A 112 6.93 12.38 -9.65
CA VAL A 112 5.79 11.67 -9.06
C VAL A 112 4.54 11.79 -9.91
N ALA A 113 3.77 10.72 -10.00
CA ALA A 113 2.45 10.69 -10.62
C ALA A 113 1.39 10.43 -9.55
N ILE A 114 0.23 11.07 -9.71
CA ILE A 114 -0.95 10.82 -8.88
C ILE A 114 -2.08 10.36 -9.78
N ASP A 115 -2.69 9.24 -9.39
CA ASP A 115 -3.87 8.71 -10.07
C ASP A 115 -4.76 7.97 -9.09
N GLY A 116 -6.06 7.88 -9.42
CA GLY A 116 -7.08 7.19 -8.64
C GLY A 116 -7.61 5.96 -9.35
N SER A 117 -7.90 4.91 -8.59
CA SER A 117 -8.49 3.67 -9.11
C SER A 117 -9.55 3.12 -8.17
N ASP A 118 -10.62 2.57 -8.74
CA ASP A 118 -11.67 1.91 -7.99
C ASP A 118 -11.37 0.41 -7.82
N PHE A 119 -11.55 -0.10 -6.61
CA PHE A 119 -11.35 -1.50 -6.27
C PHE A 119 -12.65 -2.12 -5.79
N ASP A 120 -13.13 -3.12 -6.52
CA ASP A 120 -14.31 -3.90 -6.12
C ASP A 120 -14.00 -4.72 -4.87
N GLN A 121 -14.96 -4.71 -3.95
CA GLN A 121 -14.93 -5.53 -2.75
C GLN A 121 -16.06 -6.56 -2.77
N PRO A 122 -15.90 -7.70 -2.07
CA PRO A 122 -17.00 -8.60 -1.82
C PRO A 122 -18.19 -7.84 -1.21
N PHE A 123 -19.40 -8.11 -1.72
CA PHE A 123 -20.60 -7.42 -1.26
C PHE A 123 -20.84 -7.69 0.25
N ASN A 124 -20.91 -6.61 1.02
CA ASN A 124 -21.29 -6.65 2.43
C ASN A 124 -22.34 -5.56 2.69
N PRO A 125 -23.59 -5.91 3.04
CA PRO A 125 -24.66 -4.94 3.22
C PRO A 125 -24.44 -3.97 4.37
N GLU A 126 -23.54 -4.26 5.29
CA GLU A 126 -23.19 -3.40 6.42
C GLU A 126 -21.96 -2.53 6.16
N SER A 127 -21.34 -2.65 4.97
CA SER A 127 -20.14 -1.89 4.63
C SER A 127 -20.48 -0.43 4.28
N GLU A 128 -19.69 0.50 4.79
CA GLU A 128 -19.76 1.92 4.38
C GLU A 128 -19.32 2.15 2.93
N ASN A 129 -18.72 1.14 2.29
CA ASN A 129 -18.25 1.20 0.91
C ASN A 129 -19.32 0.87 -0.13
N ILE A 130 -20.55 0.66 0.33
CA ILE A 130 -21.70 0.40 -0.55
C ILE A 130 -22.14 1.71 -1.20
N PHE A 131 -22.38 1.67 -2.51
CA PHE A 131 -23.04 2.74 -3.22
C PHE A 131 -23.92 2.21 -4.36
N ARG A 132 -24.87 3.03 -4.80
CA ARG A 132 -25.70 2.75 -5.96
C ARG A 132 -25.11 3.45 -7.18
N GLY A 133 -24.73 2.67 -8.18
CA GLY A 133 -24.25 3.20 -9.45
C GLY A 133 -25.35 3.90 -10.26
N LYS A 134 -24.96 4.63 -11.29
CA LYS A 134 -25.88 5.30 -12.22
C LYS A 134 -26.78 4.31 -12.99
N ASP A 135 -26.32 3.07 -13.12
CA ASP A 135 -27.06 1.93 -13.72
C ASP A 135 -28.08 1.30 -12.75
N GLY A 136 -28.22 1.85 -11.54
CA GLY A 136 -29.12 1.37 -10.50
C GLY A 136 -28.61 0.16 -9.70
N ARG A 137 -27.46 -0.41 -10.09
CA ARG A 137 -26.86 -1.55 -9.37
C ARG A 137 -26.17 -1.09 -8.10
N ILE A 138 -26.08 -2.02 -7.15
CA ILE A 138 -25.39 -1.81 -5.88
C ILE A 138 -23.99 -2.39 -6.00
N TYR A 139 -23.01 -1.57 -5.67
CA TYR A 139 -21.58 -1.91 -5.65
C TYR A 139 -21.02 -1.76 -4.25
N CYS A 140 -19.95 -2.48 -3.96
CA CYS A 140 -19.11 -2.26 -2.78
C CYS A 140 -17.70 -1.99 -3.29
N GLN A 141 -17.26 -0.72 -3.23
CA GLN A 141 -15.97 -0.28 -3.82
C GLN A 141 -15.23 0.68 -2.90
N LEU A 142 -13.92 0.52 -2.89
CA LEU A 142 -12.98 1.51 -2.38
C LEU A 142 -12.38 2.29 -3.55
N HIS A 143 -12.12 3.56 -3.31
CA HIS A 143 -11.32 4.40 -4.20
C HIS A 143 -9.94 4.60 -3.59
N VAL A 144 -8.89 4.26 -4.34
CA VAL A 144 -7.51 4.37 -3.90
C VAL A 144 -6.81 5.41 -4.76
N ASN A 145 -6.40 6.52 -4.15
CA ASN A 145 -5.50 7.47 -4.77
C ASN A 145 -4.07 7.10 -4.40
N ALA A 146 -3.18 7.02 -5.35
CA ALA A 146 -1.80 6.61 -5.15
C ALA A 146 -0.83 7.69 -5.63
N LEU A 147 0.23 7.92 -4.84
CA LEU A 147 1.39 8.72 -5.20
C LEU A 147 2.52 7.77 -5.61
N TYR A 148 2.92 7.84 -6.86
CA TYR A 148 3.87 6.92 -7.48
C TYR A 148 5.12 7.64 -7.98
N ASP A 149 6.29 7.17 -7.58
CA ASP A 149 7.58 7.60 -8.12
C ASP A 149 7.82 6.93 -9.48
N VAL A 150 7.78 7.72 -10.54
CA VAL A 150 7.81 7.24 -11.91
C VAL A 150 9.17 6.67 -12.31
N LEU A 151 10.26 7.30 -11.84
CA LEU A 151 11.62 6.89 -12.20
C LEU A 151 12.08 5.67 -11.41
N ASN A 152 11.73 5.62 -10.12
CA ASN A 152 12.14 4.54 -9.23
C ASN A 152 11.12 3.40 -9.14
N LYS A 153 9.93 3.57 -9.74
CA LYS A 153 8.85 2.57 -9.79
C LYS A 153 8.39 2.12 -8.40
N LEU A 154 8.18 3.09 -7.51
CA LEU A 154 7.77 2.86 -6.14
C LEU A 154 6.49 3.64 -5.81
N TYR A 155 5.57 3.01 -5.08
CA TYR A 155 4.50 3.73 -4.42
C TYR A 155 5.05 4.42 -3.17
N LEU A 156 4.86 5.74 -3.06
CA LEU A 156 5.35 6.54 -1.95
C LEU A 156 4.29 6.74 -0.87
N ASP A 157 3.04 6.89 -1.28
CA ASP A 157 1.91 7.06 -0.37
C ASP A 157 0.60 6.66 -1.06
N MET A 158 -0.45 6.44 -0.28
CA MET A 158 -1.81 6.22 -0.80
C MET A 158 -2.87 6.70 0.18
N VAL A 159 -3.98 7.16 -0.38
CA VAL A 159 -5.19 7.54 0.36
C VAL A 159 -6.34 6.65 -0.10
N ILE A 160 -6.92 5.91 0.83
CA ILE A 160 -8.04 4.98 0.60
C ILE A 160 -9.31 5.62 1.13
N GLN A 161 -10.34 5.69 0.29
CA GLN A 161 -11.62 6.33 0.60
C GLN A 161 -12.79 5.43 0.17
N PRO A 162 -13.93 5.46 0.88
CA PRO A 162 -15.18 4.91 0.34
C PRO A 162 -15.52 5.60 -0.98
N ARG A 163 -15.92 4.83 -2.00
CA ARG A 163 -16.22 5.38 -3.35
C ARG A 163 -17.22 6.52 -3.34
N GLN A 164 -18.19 6.50 -2.43
CA GLN A 164 -19.18 7.58 -2.29
C GLN A 164 -18.62 8.89 -1.74
N LYS A 165 -17.55 8.82 -0.96
CA LYS A 165 -16.94 9.95 -0.24
C LYS A 165 -15.59 10.34 -0.82
N MET A 166 -15.25 9.83 -2.01
CA MET A 166 -13.97 10.12 -2.62
C MET A 166 -13.83 11.61 -2.96
N ASP A 167 -12.66 12.13 -2.66
CA ASP A 167 -12.18 13.43 -3.13
C ASP A 167 -10.71 13.26 -3.57
N GLU A 168 -10.53 13.08 -4.87
CA GLU A 168 -9.20 12.84 -5.47
C GLU A 168 -8.27 14.03 -5.28
N ARG A 169 -8.81 15.26 -5.32
CA ARG A 169 -8.02 16.49 -5.19
C ARG A 169 -7.54 16.69 -3.75
N GLU A 170 -8.39 16.44 -2.77
CA GLU A 170 -8.01 16.50 -1.37
C GLU A 170 -7.03 15.36 -1.01
N ALA A 171 -7.23 14.16 -1.56
CA ALA A 171 -6.30 13.05 -1.42
C ALA A 171 -4.92 13.40 -2.02
N ALA A 172 -4.88 13.96 -3.23
CA ALA A 172 -3.66 14.43 -3.87
C ALA A 172 -2.95 15.47 -3.02
N LEU A 173 -3.68 16.50 -2.55
CA LEU A 173 -3.12 17.56 -1.72
C LEU A 173 -2.54 17.02 -0.40
N THR A 174 -3.20 16.05 0.21
CA THR A 174 -2.73 15.40 1.44
C THR A 174 -1.40 14.68 1.21
N MET A 175 -1.28 13.91 0.13
CA MET A 175 -0.04 13.19 -0.22
C MET A 175 1.09 14.17 -0.58
N LEU A 176 0.80 15.24 -1.34
CA LEU A 176 1.79 16.26 -1.73
C LEU A 176 2.31 17.06 -0.53
N LYS A 177 1.44 17.44 0.41
CA LYS A 177 1.85 18.09 1.66
C LYS A 177 2.81 17.23 2.47
N LYS A 178 2.53 15.92 2.55
CA LYS A 178 3.40 14.96 3.25
C LYS A 178 4.74 14.78 2.51
N LEU A 179 4.72 14.70 1.17
CA LEU A 179 5.93 14.61 0.37
C LEU A 179 6.82 15.85 0.54
N ALA A 180 6.24 17.05 0.55
CA ALA A 180 6.96 18.31 0.71
C ALA A 180 7.72 18.40 2.05
N GLN A 181 7.31 17.66 3.09
CA GLN A 181 8.03 17.59 4.36
C GLN A 181 9.41 16.90 4.24
N GLN A 182 9.65 16.17 3.14
CA GLN A 182 10.96 15.54 2.89
C GLN A 182 11.99 16.54 2.34
N GLU A 183 11.62 17.80 2.11
CA GLU A 183 12.49 18.91 1.64
C GLU A 183 13.24 18.59 0.34
N LYS A 184 12.62 17.81 -0.57
CA LYS A 184 13.15 17.46 -1.89
C LYS A 184 12.29 18.08 -2.97
N ASP A 185 12.93 18.68 -3.99
CA ASP A 185 12.20 19.17 -5.17
C ASP A 185 11.52 18.01 -5.89
N PHE A 186 10.24 18.14 -6.21
CA PHE A 186 9.50 17.14 -6.95
C PHE A 186 8.64 17.74 -8.07
N LEU A 187 8.53 17.01 -9.17
CA LEU A 187 7.67 17.33 -10.31
C LEU A 187 6.44 16.41 -10.24
N VAL A 188 5.25 17.02 -10.23
CA VAL A 188 3.99 16.29 -10.14
C VAL A 188 3.34 16.12 -11.50
N LEU A 189 2.96 14.91 -11.82
CA LEU A 189 2.16 14.54 -12.98
C LEU A 189 0.76 14.13 -12.52
N MET A 190 -0.25 14.77 -13.06
CA MET A 190 -1.66 14.47 -12.77
C MET A 190 -2.48 14.54 -14.05
N ASP A 191 -3.60 13.82 -14.12
CA ASP A 191 -4.52 13.94 -15.23
C ASP A 191 -5.31 15.27 -15.19
N ARG A 192 -6.08 15.55 -16.25
CA ARG A 192 -6.87 16.80 -16.35
C ARG A 192 -7.99 16.88 -15.30
N GLY A 193 -8.46 15.76 -14.75
CA GLY A 193 -9.49 15.71 -13.73
C GLY A 193 -9.06 16.38 -12.41
N TYR A 194 -7.76 16.38 -12.13
CA TYR A 194 -7.21 17.01 -10.93
C TYR A 194 -7.14 18.53 -11.02
N ILE A 195 -7.16 19.14 -12.22
CA ILE A 195 -7.00 20.59 -12.41
C ILE A 195 -8.10 21.34 -11.64
N SER A 196 -7.67 22.16 -10.67
CA SER A 196 -8.53 23.10 -9.95
C SER A 196 -7.68 24.25 -9.42
N PHE A 197 -8.30 25.44 -9.32
CA PHE A 197 -7.62 26.61 -8.75
C PHE A 197 -7.10 26.35 -7.34
N ASN A 198 -7.88 25.65 -6.51
CA ASN A 198 -7.50 25.31 -5.15
C ASN A 198 -6.26 24.42 -5.11
N LEU A 199 -6.20 23.35 -5.94
CA LEU A 199 -5.04 22.45 -5.97
C LEU A 199 -3.79 23.20 -6.47
N ILE A 200 -3.91 23.96 -7.56
CA ILE A 200 -2.80 24.75 -8.12
C ILE A 200 -2.27 25.76 -7.09
N GLU A 201 -3.16 26.50 -6.43
CA GLU A 201 -2.77 27.48 -5.41
C GLU A 201 -2.06 26.81 -4.22
N ASN A 202 -2.53 25.64 -3.77
CA ASN A 202 -1.85 24.90 -2.73
C ASN A 202 -0.50 24.36 -3.20
N CYS A 203 -0.38 23.85 -4.43
CA CYS A 203 0.91 23.41 -4.99
C CYS A 203 1.90 24.57 -5.05
N ASN A 204 1.46 25.78 -5.48
CA ASN A 204 2.29 26.98 -5.50
C ASN A 204 2.83 27.38 -4.11
N ARG A 205 2.08 27.07 -3.05
CA ARG A 205 2.50 27.32 -1.67
C ARG A 205 3.47 26.26 -1.12
N LEU A 206 3.53 25.10 -1.75
CA LEU A 206 4.49 24.06 -1.37
C LEU A 206 5.85 24.38 -1.98
N LYS A 207 6.84 24.72 -1.14
CA LYS A 207 8.17 25.21 -1.54
C LYS A 207 8.89 24.33 -2.58
N TYR A 208 8.63 23.03 -2.57
CA TYR A 208 9.35 22.03 -3.36
C TYR A 208 8.49 21.42 -4.49
N CYS A 209 7.27 21.91 -4.69
CA CYS A 209 6.34 21.37 -5.68
C CYS A 209 6.50 22.10 -7.02
N HIS A 210 6.68 21.33 -8.09
CA HIS A 210 6.71 21.81 -9.48
C HIS A 210 5.69 20.99 -10.29
N TYR A 211 5.05 21.57 -11.31
CA TYR A 211 4.02 20.91 -12.15
C TYR A 211 4.02 21.47 -13.57
#